data_b5fd7b6f1cae534072a8d6095c3291c1
#
_entry.id   b5fd7b6f1cae534072a8d6095c3291c1
#
_cell.length_a   1.000
_cell.length_b   1.000
_cell.length_c   1.000
_cell.angle_alpha   90.00
_cell.angle_beta   90.00
_cell.angle_gamma   90.00
#
_symmetry.space_group_name_H-M   'P 1'
#
loop_
_entity.id
_entity.type
_entity.pdbx_description
1 polymer ?
#
loop_
_entity_poly.entity_id
_entity_poly.type
_entity_poly.pdbx_seq_one_letter_code
_entity_poly.pdbx_strand_id
1 'polypeptide(L)'
;MAADLDYWALGHVHTYRVLKEGHPFIAYPGNPQGLHIREPGPRGCLLVQVDGQGTVDARFEPTDAVRWFSKNIQIGDLETEADLMERLERTCDEIRHEAQERPAIARIALAGRGVLHPVLRRPQVVADLTERLRETGLESAPPLWIERIQVQTSTPIDLESRRSSADFLGEVLRLIENSRRDPTGLREMISELYNDQRVRRFLQFPGEDKLVELLSEVESLCVDELVAEESA
;
A
#
# COMPACT_ATOMS: atom_id res chain seq x y z
N MET A 1 42.24 -12.69 -1.88
CA MET A 1 42.15 -12.88 -0.42
C MET A 1 40.77 -12.42 0.00
N ALA A 2 39.96 -13.28 0.61
CA ALA A 2 38.74 -12.84 1.24
C ALA A 2 39.13 -11.97 2.44
N ALA A 3 38.54 -10.79 2.59
CA ALA A 3 38.78 -9.97 3.77
C ALA A 3 38.15 -10.69 4.98
N ASP A 4 38.98 -10.98 5.98
CA ASP A 4 38.54 -11.55 7.24
C ASP A 4 38.02 -10.37 8.10
N LEU A 5 36.72 -10.13 8.00
CA LEU A 5 36.02 -9.03 8.67
C LEU A 5 34.93 -9.58 9.57
N ASP A 6 34.83 -9.07 10.77
CA ASP A 6 33.78 -9.46 11.73
C ASP A 6 32.40 -8.89 11.35
N TYR A 7 32.39 -7.67 10.77
CA TYR A 7 31.18 -6.94 10.41
C TYR A 7 31.28 -6.30 9.02
N TRP A 8 30.20 -6.40 8.26
CA TRP A 8 30.01 -5.73 6.96
C TRP A 8 28.86 -4.75 7.05
N ALA A 9 29.16 -3.45 7.09
CA ALA A 9 28.20 -2.37 6.93
C ALA A 9 27.92 -2.15 5.44
N LEU A 10 26.73 -2.52 4.99
CA LEU A 10 26.31 -2.35 3.61
C LEU A 10 25.54 -1.04 3.43
N GLY A 11 25.78 -0.37 2.30
CA GLY A 11 25.08 0.86 1.92
C GLY A 11 24.03 0.63 0.80
N HIS A 12 23.43 1.72 0.29
CA HIS A 12 22.51 1.75 -0.84
C HIS A 12 21.06 1.34 -0.53
N VAL A 13 20.81 0.30 0.28
CA VAL A 13 19.46 -0.11 0.64
C VAL A 13 18.95 0.71 1.83
N HIS A 14 17.84 1.43 1.63
CA HIS A 14 17.26 2.33 2.62
C HIS A 14 16.48 1.63 3.74
N THR A 15 16.23 0.35 3.60
CA THR A 15 15.51 -0.44 4.62
C THR A 15 16.50 -1.23 5.45
N TYR A 16 16.38 -1.15 6.78
CA TYR A 16 17.13 -2.01 7.70
C TYR A 16 16.89 -3.48 7.38
N ARG A 17 17.97 -4.23 7.20
CA ARG A 17 17.91 -5.66 6.92
C ARG A 17 19.19 -6.35 7.32
N VAL A 18 19.10 -7.39 8.13
CA VAL A 18 20.20 -8.34 8.39
C VAL A 18 20.20 -9.37 7.27
N LEU A 19 21.33 -9.51 6.59
CA LEU A 19 21.54 -10.52 5.55
C LEU A 19 22.16 -11.80 6.10
N LYS A 20 23.02 -11.65 7.11
CA LYS A 20 23.70 -12.76 7.77
C LYS A 20 23.94 -12.44 9.23
N GLU A 21 23.54 -13.32 10.10
CA GLU A 21 23.92 -13.34 11.50
C GLU A 21 25.19 -14.17 11.73
N GLY A 22 25.90 -13.92 12.84
CA GLY A 22 27.16 -14.58 13.16
C GLY A 22 28.38 -13.96 12.45
N HIS A 23 29.44 -14.76 12.22
CA HIS A 23 30.70 -14.26 11.65
C HIS A 23 30.81 -14.55 10.13
N PRO A 24 31.06 -13.53 9.28
CA PRO A 24 30.87 -12.12 9.58
C PRO A 24 29.38 -11.75 9.70
N PHE A 25 29.07 -10.78 10.55
CA PHE A 25 27.72 -10.18 10.57
C PHE A 25 27.56 -9.22 9.39
N ILE A 26 26.48 -9.35 8.62
CA ILE A 26 26.28 -8.55 7.40
C ILE A 26 24.90 -7.90 7.45
N ALA A 27 24.85 -6.56 7.40
CA ALA A 27 23.59 -5.84 7.45
C ALA A 27 23.58 -4.53 6.64
N TYR A 28 22.38 -4.17 6.20
CA TYR A 28 22.02 -2.82 5.78
C TYR A 28 21.46 -2.08 7.01
N PRO A 29 22.03 -0.98 7.47
CA PRO A 29 21.45 -0.16 8.55
C PRO A 29 20.18 0.57 8.12
N GLY A 30 19.98 0.75 6.82
CA GLY A 30 18.94 1.60 6.27
C GLY A 30 19.37 3.07 6.17
N ASN A 31 18.40 3.96 5.99
CA ASN A 31 18.59 5.40 6.06
C ASN A 31 18.20 5.94 7.45
N PRO A 32 18.83 7.03 7.93
CA PRO A 32 18.57 7.58 9.25
C PRO A 32 17.22 8.32 9.36
N GLN A 33 16.62 8.68 8.23
CA GLN A 33 15.34 9.39 8.12
C GLN A 33 14.60 8.96 6.87
N GLY A 34 13.31 8.60 6.99
CA GLY A 34 12.43 8.41 5.84
C GLY A 34 12.04 9.74 5.21
N LEU A 35 12.16 9.86 3.89
CA LEU A 35 11.91 11.10 3.15
C LEU A 35 10.58 11.10 2.40
N HIS A 36 9.93 9.96 2.27
CA HIS A 36 8.66 9.83 1.56
C HIS A 36 7.90 8.56 1.99
N ILE A 37 6.65 8.46 1.56
CA ILE A 37 5.72 7.37 1.92
C ILE A 37 6.20 5.94 1.57
N ARG A 38 7.13 5.78 0.63
CA ARG A 38 7.70 4.47 0.31
C ARG A 38 8.76 4.02 1.32
N GLU A 39 9.04 4.84 2.32
CA GLU A 39 9.98 4.57 3.39
C GLU A 39 9.26 4.61 4.75
N PRO A 40 8.19 3.83 4.96
CA PRO A 40 7.43 3.83 6.20
C PRO A 40 8.19 3.15 7.34
N GLY A 41 7.68 3.39 8.56
CA GLY A 41 8.19 2.80 9.78
C GLY A 41 9.48 3.45 10.30
N PRO A 42 10.07 2.88 11.35
CA PRO A 42 11.26 3.43 11.99
C PRO A 42 12.46 3.43 11.04
N ARG A 43 13.18 4.53 11.05
CA ARG A 43 14.44 4.73 10.33
C ARG A 43 15.54 5.08 11.31
N GLY A 44 16.76 4.64 11.01
CA GLY A 44 17.81 4.79 12.00
C GLY A 44 19.18 4.30 11.55
N CYS A 45 19.98 3.94 12.52
CA CYS A 45 21.32 3.38 12.32
C CYS A 45 21.48 2.08 13.12
N LEU A 46 22.59 1.38 12.87
CA LEU A 46 23.02 0.27 13.72
C LEU A 46 24.13 0.75 14.65
N LEU A 47 23.93 0.56 15.93
CA LEU A 47 24.99 0.62 16.91
C LEU A 47 25.64 -0.77 16.97
N VAL A 48 26.90 -0.86 16.56
CA VAL A 48 27.63 -2.12 16.44
C VAL A 48 28.80 -2.13 17.42
N GLN A 49 28.87 -3.18 18.23
CA GLN A 49 29.98 -3.46 19.12
C GLN A 49 30.64 -4.78 18.69
N VAL A 50 31.95 -4.79 18.60
CA VAL A 50 32.75 -5.99 18.29
C VAL A 50 33.71 -6.24 19.44
N ASP A 51 33.64 -7.42 20.03
CA ASP A 51 34.54 -7.80 21.13
C ASP A 51 35.92 -8.27 20.64
N GLY A 52 36.82 -8.55 21.57
CA GLY A 52 38.16 -9.02 21.25
C GLY A 52 38.23 -10.43 20.62
N GLN A 53 37.07 -11.13 20.50
CA GLN A 53 36.96 -12.46 19.89
C GLN A 53 36.22 -12.39 18.53
N GLY A 54 35.88 -11.17 18.06
CA GLY A 54 35.17 -10.95 16.81
C GLY A 54 33.65 -11.16 16.91
N THR A 55 33.10 -11.26 18.13
CA THR A 55 31.64 -11.37 18.31
C THR A 55 30.97 -10.02 18.10
N VAL A 56 29.97 -9.99 17.24
CA VAL A 56 29.25 -8.76 16.89
C VAL A 56 27.92 -8.70 17.64
N ASP A 57 27.72 -7.61 18.41
CA ASP A 57 26.43 -7.19 18.93
C ASP A 57 25.97 -5.96 18.13
N ALA A 58 24.81 -6.09 17.46
CA ALA A 58 24.28 -5.05 16.57
C ALA A 58 22.84 -4.72 16.94
N ARG A 59 22.63 -3.47 17.39
CA ARG A 59 21.32 -2.95 17.81
C ARG A 59 20.85 -1.84 16.89
N PHE A 60 19.61 -1.93 16.41
CA PHE A 60 18.98 -0.87 15.64
C PHE A 60 18.52 0.26 16.57
N GLU A 61 18.97 1.49 16.25
CA GLU A 61 18.61 2.71 16.96
C GLU A 61 17.80 3.63 16.04
N PRO A 62 16.52 3.85 16.32
CA PRO A 62 15.70 4.78 15.55
C PRO A 62 16.19 6.23 15.74
N THR A 63 16.52 6.89 14.63
CA THR A 63 17.00 8.29 14.61
C THR A 63 16.05 9.21 13.83
N ASP A 64 15.00 8.66 13.27
CA ASP A 64 13.99 9.40 12.50
C ASP A 64 13.34 10.49 13.37
N ALA A 65 13.39 11.73 12.91
CA ALA A 65 12.73 12.86 13.54
C ALA A 65 11.23 12.90 13.23
N VAL A 66 10.84 12.38 12.06
CA VAL A 66 9.45 12.24 11.61
C VAL A 66 9.27 10.85 11.01
N ARG A 67 8.22 10.16 11.42
CA ARG A 67 7.96 8.78 10.97
C ARG A 67 6.83 8.73 9.95
N TRP A 68 7.06 8.01 8.85
CA TRP A 68 6.07 7.78 7.80
C TRP A 68 5.26 6.52 8.05
N PHE A 69 3.95 6.60 7.76
CA PHE A 69 3.02 5.47 7.86
C PHE A 69 2.17 5.31 6.61
N SER A 70 1.97 4.07 6.20
CA SER A 70 0.99 3.70 5.18
C SER A 70 0.01 2.71 5.81
N LYS A 71 -1.26 3.07 5.92
CA LYS A 71 -2.32 2.25 6.50
C LYS A 71 -3.39 1.95 5.46
N ASN A 72 -4.00 0.78 5.59
CA ASN A 72 -5.11 0.36 4.74
C ASN A 72 -6.32 0.06 5.63
N ILE A 73 -7.46 0.65 5.28
CA ILE A 73 -8.74 0.45 5.96
C ILE A 73 -9.70 -0.23 4.98
N GLN A 74 -10.19 -1.41 5.35
CA GLN A 74 -11.26 -2.07 4.62
C GLN A 74 -12.59 -1.44 5.00
N ILE A 75 -13.43 -1.11 4.00
CA ILE A 75 -14.73 -0.46 4.21
C ILE A 75 -15.92 -1.43 4.21
N GLY A 76 -15.69 -2.72 4.00
CA GLY A 76 -16.75 -3.69 3.77
C GLY A 76 -17.69 -3.92 4.97
N ASP A 77 -17.24 -3.63 6.17
CA ASP A 77 -17.98 -3.71 7.44
C ASP A 77 -18.49 -2.34 7.94
N LEU A 78 -18.26 -1.26 7.17
CA LEU A 78 -18.67 0.09 7.54
C LEU A 78 -19.98 0.44 6.85
N GLU A 79 -21.00 0.79 7.61
CA GLU A 79 -22.34 1.09 7.10
C GLU A 79 -22.62 2.59 6.97
N THR A 80 -22.00 3.40 7.84
CA THR A 80 -22.24 4.85 7.92
C THR A 80 -20.95 5.67 7.85
N GLU A 81 -21.10 6.96 7.51
CA GLU A 81 -19.98 7.91 7.58
C GLU A 81 -19.43 8.05 9.02
N ALA A 82 -20.27 7.84 10.03
CA ALA A 82 -19.85 7.84 11.42
C ALA A 82 -18.93 6.65 11.74
N ASP A 83 -19.27 5.44 11.24
CA ASP A 83 -18.40 4.26 11.40
C ASP A 83 -17.05 4.46 10.73
N LEU A 84 -17.06 5.08 9.53
CA LEU A 84 -15.84 5.42 8.83
C LEU A 84 -14.98 6.41 9.62
N MET A 85 -15.61 7.45 10.19
CA MET A 85 -14.88 8.44 10.98
C MET A 85 -14.28 7.82 12.24
N GLU A 86 -15.03 7.00 12.97
CA GLU A 86 -14.53 6.25 14.13
C GLU A 86 -13.34 5.34 13.75
N ARG A 87 -13.43 4.66 12.61
CA ARG A 87 -12.35 3.80 12.12
C ARG A 87 -11.09 4.61 11.75
N LEU A 88 -11.27 5.77 11.13
CA LEU A 88 -10.18 6.68 10.80
C LEU A 88 -9.52 7.25 12.06
N GLU A 89 -10.29 7.71 13.04
CA GLU A 89 -9.79 8.22 14.32
C GLU A 89 -9.00 7.12 15.08
N ARG A 90 -9.53 5.91 15.15
CA ARG A 90 -8.82 4.76 15.74
C ARG A 90 -7.50 4.48 15.02
N THR A 91 -7.48 4.52 13.69
CA THR A 91 -6.24 4.33 12.91
C THR A 91 -5.23 5.44 13.20
N CYS A 92 -5.69 6.68 13.39
CA CYS A 92 -4.82 7.79 13.81
C CYS A 92 -4.20 7.55 15.20
N ASP A 93 -4.98 7.01 16.15
CA ASP A 93 -4.48 6.67 17.48
C ASP A 93 -3.45 5.53 17.44
N GLU A 94 -3.69 4.50 16.63
CA GLU A 94 -2.72 3.42 16.37
C GLU A 94 -1.41 3.97 15.81
N ILE A 95 -1.50 4.89 14.82
CA ILE A 95 -0.31 5.53 14.23
C ILE A 95 0.47 6.32 15.28
N ARG A 96 -0.20 7.10 16.15
CA ARG A 96 0.46 7.84 17.23
C ARG A 96 1.18 6.91 18.20
N HIS A 97 0.56 5.81 18.57
CA HIS A 97 1.17 4.80 19.42
C HIS A 97 2.41 4.17 18.77
N GLU A 98 2.30 3.76 17.50
CA GLU A 98 3.40 3.18 16.73
C GLU A 98 4.54 4.19 16.46
N ALA A 99 4.22 5.49 16.41
CA ALA A 99 5.20 6.55 16.20
C ALA A 99 6.15 6.75 17.39
N GLN A 100 5.80 6.25 18.59
CA GLN A 100 6.65 6.31 19.77
C GLN A 100 7.12 7.74 20.08
N GLU A 101 6.17 8.61 20.35
CA GLU A 101 6.39 10.04 20.70
C GLU A 101 7.01 10.90 19.57
N ARG A 102 7.12 10.38 18.35
CA ARG A 102 7.60 11.14 17.19
C ARG A 102 6.45 11.74 16.41
N PRO A 103 6.62 12.93 15.83
CA PRO A 103 5.74 13.40 14.77
C PRO A 103 5.56 12.36 13.66
N ALA A 104 4.35 12.24 13.14
CA ALA A 104 4.04 11.26 12.12
C ALA A 104 3.41 11.89 10.86
N ILE A 105 3.71 11.31 9.71
CA ILE A 105 3.04 11.61 8.45
C ILE A 105 2.43 10.31 7.94
N ALA A 106 1.14 10.32 7.64
CA ALA A 106 0.42 9.12 7.25
C ALA A 106 -0.32 9.27 5.92
N ARG A 107 -0.30 8.20 5.14
CA ARG A 107 -1.21 7.98 4.03
C ARG A 107 -2.15 6.85 4.41
N ILE A 108 -3.46 7.07 4.23
CA ILE A 108 -4.50 6.09 4.51
C ILE A 108 -5.16 5.71 3.19
N ALA A 109 -5.18 4.42 2.85
CA ALA A 109 -5.95 3.88 1.74
C ALA A 109 -7.27 3.31 2.29
N LEU A 110 -8.39 3.76 1.74
CA LEU A 110 -9.70 3.15 1.94
C LEU A 110 -9.91 2.14 0.82
N ALA A 111 -10.09 0.88 1.15
CA ALA A 111 -10.14 -0.20 0.15
C ALA A 111 -11.30 -1.16 0.41
N GLY A 112 -11.59 -1.99 -0.59
CA GLY A 112 -12.63 -3.00 -0.51
C GLY A 112 -14.00 -2.53 -1.03
N ARG A 113 -14.97 -3.44 -0.99
CA ARG A 113 -16.34 -3.20 -1.42
C ARG A 113 -17.21 -2.82 -0.23
N GLY A 114 -18.02 -1.78 -0.36
CA GLY A 114 -18.87 -1.35 0.75
C GLY A 114 -19.88 -0.28 0.36
N VAL A 115 -20.90 -0.13 1.17
CA VAL A 115 -22.03 0.80 0.94
C VAL A 115 -21.60 2.27 0.91
N LEU A 116 -20.43 2.58 1.47
CA LEU A 116 -19.87 3.93 1.47
C LEU A 116 -19.17 4.32 0.16
N HIS A 117 -18.98 3.36 -0.78
CA HIS A 117 -18.30 3.64 -2.04
C HIS A 117 -18.88 4.85 -2.81
N PRO A 118 -20.21 4.99 -3.03
CA PRO A 118 -20.76 6.12 -3.77
C PRO A 118 -20.49 7.49 -3.10
N VAL A 119 -20.42 7.51 -1.78
CA VAL A 119 -20.10 8.71 -1.01
C VAL A 119 -18.62 9.05 -1.16
N LEU A 120 -17.75 8.05 -1.05
CA LEU A 120 -16.30 8.20 -1.15
C LEU A 120 -15.81 8.56 -2.57
N ARG A 121 -16.60 8.29 -3.61
CA ARG A 121 -16.33 8.78 -4.98
C ARG A 121 -16.43 10.30 -5.11
N ARG A 122 -17.03 10.98 -4.15
CA ARG A 122 -17.15 12.44 -4.15
C ARG A 122 -15.86 13.07 -3.63
N PRO A 123 -15.08 13.80 -4.47
CA PRO A 123 -13.78 14.35 -4.04
C PRO A 123 -13.89 15.28 -2.84
N GLN A 124 -15.02 16.02 -2.72
CA GLN A 124 -15.26 16.94 -1.63
C GLN A 124 -15.35 16.21 -0.28
N VAL A 125 -16.05 15.08 -0.22
CA VAL A 125 -16.15 14.27 1.01
C VAL A 125 -14.77 13.81 1.49
N VAL A 126 -13.93 13.33 0.58
CA VAL A 126 -12.58 12.90 0.91
C VAL A 126 -11.70 14.07 1.36
N ALA A 127 -11.87 15.23 0.73
CA ALA A 127 -11.17 16.44 1.13
C ALA A 127 -11.57 16.89 2.55
N ASP A 128 -12.87 16.92 2.86
CA ASP A 128 -13.40 17.30 4.17
C ASP A 128 -12.94 16.33 5.27
N LEU A 129 -12.98 15.02 5.01
CA LEU A 129 -12.44 14.01 5.92
C LEU A 129 -10.94 14.21 6.18
N THR A 130 -10.18 14.48 5.11
CA THR A 130 -8.74 14.69 5.22
C THR A 130 -8.43 15.93 6.06
N GLU A 131 -9.14 17.03 5.82
CA GLU A 131 -8.94 18.29 6.56
C GLU A 131 -9.29 18.14 8.03
N ARG A 132 -10.42 17.51 8.34
CA ARG A 132 -10.83 17.24 9.73
C ARG A 132 -9.78 16.42 10.48
N LEU A 133 -9.21 15.39 9.85
CA LEU A 133 -8.15 14.59 10.48
C LEU A 133 -6.83 15.37 10.63
N ARG A 134 -6.54 16.31 9.74
CA ARG A 134 -5.38 17.20 9.85
C ARG A 134 -5.52 18.17 11.01
N GLU A 135 -6.69 18.80 11.16
CA GLU A 135 -6.96 19.72 12.26
C GLU A 135 -6.73 19.02 13.61
N THR A 136 -7.41 17.90 13.85
CA THR A 136 -7.25 17.11 15.08
C THR A 136 -5.84 16.54 15.24
N GLY A 137 -5.21 16.14 14.15
CA GLY A 137 -3.86 15.56 14.15
C GLY A 137 -2.78 16.57 14.50
N LEU A 138 -2.91 17.83 14.06
CA LEU A 138 -1.94 18.89 14.39
C LEU A 138 -2.06 19.38 15.83
N GLU A 139 -3.25 19.31 16.42
CA GLU A 139 -3.49 19.65 17.84
C GLU A 139 -3.01 18.54 18.79
N SER A 140 -2.71 17.36 18.29
CA SER A 140 -2.24 16.24 19.09
C SER A 140 -0.75 16.35 19.46
N ALA A 141 -0.35 15.66 20.52
CA ALA A 141 1.04 15.55 20.93
C ALA A 141 1.40 14.05 21.10
N PRO A 142 2.28 13.52 20.25
CA PRO A 142 2.94 14.14 19.08
C PRO A 142 2.00 14.42 17.92
N PRO A 143 2.33 15.39 17.05
CA PRO A 143 1.47 15.74 15.91
C PRO A 143 1.45 14.64 14.85
N LEU A 144 0.27 14.48 14.24
CA LEU A 144 0.04 13.57 13.12
C LEU A 144 -0.48 14.35 11.90
N TRP A 145 0.22 14.29 10.78
CA TRP A 145 -0.21 14.86 9.51
C TRP A 145 -0.73 13.78 8.56
N ILE A 146 -1.97 13.91 8.13
CA ILE A 146 -2.52 13.07 7.06
C ILE A 146 -2.11 13.68 5.71
N GLU A 147 -1.17 13.03 5.04
CA GLU A 147 -0.68 13.45 3.73
C GLU A 147 -1.80 13.31 2.69
N ARG A 148 -2.49 12.15 2.70
CA ARG A 148 -3.57 11.86 1.77
C ARG A 148 -4.44 10.71 2.27
N ILE A 149 -5.75 10.79 1.98
CA ILE A 149 -6.65 9.64 1.93
C ILE A 149 -6.77 9.21 0.46
N GLN A 150 -6.46 7.95 0.16
CA GLN A 150 -6.63 7.34 -1.16
C GLN A 150 -7.86 6.47 -1.17
N VAL A 151 -8.74 6.67 -2.15
CA VAL A 151 -9.94 5.86 -2.33
C VAL A 151 -9.66 4.77 -3.37
N GLN A 152 -9.69 3.52 -2.91
CA GLN A 152 -9.50 2.30 -3.68
C GLN A 152 -10.69 1.36 -3.42
N THR A 153 -11.86 1.95 -3.26
CA THR A 153 -13.10 1.24 -2.93
C THR A 153 -13.88 0.89 -4.18
N SER A 154 -14.79 -0.06 -4.07
CA SER A 154 -15.67 -0.49 -5.16
C SER A 154 -17.08 -0.72 -4.66
N THR A 155 -18.04 -0.77 -5.60
CA THR A 155 -19.47 -1.00 -5.33
C THR A 155 -19.69 -2.32 -4.57
N PRO A 156 -20.56 -2.33 -3.54
CA PRO A 156 -20.93 -3.55 -2.84
C PRO A 156 -21.76 -4.44 -3.74
N ILE A 157 -21.18 -5.57 -4.16
CA ILE A 157 -21.82 -6.54 -5.04
C ILE A 157 -21.37 -7.95 -4.68
N ASP A 158 -22.30 -8.89 -4.72
CA ASP A 158 -21.97 -10.32 -4.68
C ASP A 158 -21.49 -10.76 -6.07
N LEU A 159 -20.18 -10.80 -6.25
CA LEU A 159 -19.54 -11.17 -7.51
C LEU A 159 -19.86 -12.60 -7.93
N GLU A 160 -20.01 -13.55 -7.00
CA GLU A 160 -20.32 -14.94 -7.31
C GLU A 160 -21.74 -15.08 -7.89
N SER A 161 -22.70 -14.45 -7.22
CA SER A 161 -24.07 -14.38 -7.72
C SER A 161 -24.12 -13.69 -9.09
N ARG A 162 -23.41 -12.58 -9.25
CA ARG A 162 -23.41 -11.80 -10.48
C ARG A 162 -22.73 -12.52 -11.65
N ARG A 163 -21.67 -13.30 -11.42
CA ARG A 163 -21.03 -14.16 -12.42
C ARG A 163 -21.99 -15.22 -12.97
N SER A 164 -22.95 -15.64 -12.16
CA SER A 164 -23.94 -16.64 -12.55
C SER A 164 -25.11 -16.05 -13.36
N SER A 165 -25.23 -14.73 -13.43
CA SER A 165 -26.29 -14.08 -14.19
C SER A 165 -26.04 -14.15 -15.71
N ALA A 166 -27.16 -14.17 -16.50
CA ALA A 166 -27.11 -14.24 -17.94
C ALA A 166 -27.14 -12.85 -18.61
N ASP A 167 -26.63 -11.84 -17.92
CA ASP A 167 -26.54 -10.47 -18.39
C ASP A 167 -25.10 -10.10 -18.83
N PHE A 168 -24.95 -8.89 -19.38
CA PHE A 168 -23.67 -8.41 -19.89
C PHE A 168 -22.58 -8.36 -18.80
N LEU A 169 -22.92 -7.88 -17.59
CA LEU A 169 -21.97 -7.83 -16.49
C LEU A 169 -21.49 -9.24 -16.09
N GLY A 170 -22.42 -10.22 -16.03
CA GLY A 170 -22.09 -11.61 -15.76
C GLY A 170 -21.13 -12.19 -16.80
N GLU A 171 -21.31 -11.86 -18.09
CA GLU A 171 -20.40 -12.27 -19.16
C GLU A 171 -19.00 -11.65 -19.00
N VAL A 172 -18.93 -10.35 -18.69
CA VAL A 172 -17.66 -9.64 -18.44
C VAL A 172 -16.93 -10.25 -17.24
N LEU A 173 -17.62 -10.49 -16.14
CA LEU A 173 -17.02 -11.09 -14.94
C LEU A 173 -16.50 -12.51 -15.19
N ARG A 174 -17.22 -13.33 -15.98
CA ARG A 174 -16.75 -14.65 -16.39
C ARG A 174 -15.50 -14.55 -17.28
N LEU A 175 -15.46 -13.60 -18.21
CA LEU A 175 -14.31 -13.37 -19.06
C LEU A 175 -13.07 -13.00 -18.23
N ILE A 176 -13.21 -12.08 -17.26
CA ILE A 176 -12.13 -11.67 -16.36
C ILE A 176 -11.62 -12.86 -15.55
N GLU A 177 -12.53 -13.66 -14.97
CA GLU A 177 -12.15 -14.84 -14.19
C GLU A 177 -11.43 -15.90 -15.03
N ASN A 178 -11.87 -16.14 -16.26
CA ASN A 178 -11.20 -17.05 -17.20
C ASN A 178 -9.80 -16.51 -17.55
N SER A 179 -9.67 -15.21 -17.76
CA SER A 179 -8.38 -14.56 -18.04
C SER A 179 -7.40 -14.67 -16.87
N ARG A 180 -7.89 -14.64 -15.62
CA ARG A 180 -7.05 -14.90 -14.43
C ARG A 180 -6.51 -16.32 -14.41
N ARG A 181 -7.28 -17.30 -14.90
CA ARG A 181 -6.91 -18.72 -14.94
C ARG A 181 -5.99 -19.07 -16.11
N ASP A 182 -5.96 -18.22 -17.14
CA ASP A 182 -5.12 -18.36 -18.32
C ASP A 182 -4.26 -17.09 -18.56
N PRO A 183 -3.18 -16.87 -17.78
CA PRO A 183 -2.31 -15.73 -17.97
C PRO A 183 -1.63 -15.69 -19.35
N THR A 184 -1.43 -16.86 -19.96
CA THR A 184 -0.81 -16.97 -21.29
C THR A 184 -1.74 -16.45 -22.36
N GLY A 185 -3.01 -16.91 -22.36
CA GLY A 185 -4.03 -16.42 -23.29
C GLY A 185 -4.33 -14.92 -23.11
N LEU A 186 -4.32 -14.43 -21.86
CA LEU A 186 -4.44 -12.99 -21.57
C LEU A 186 -3.27 -12.21 -22.19
N ARG A 187 -2.05 -12.74 -22.04
CA ARG A 187 -0.85 -12.12 -22.61
C ARG A 187 -0.90 -12.04 -24.12
N GLU A 188 -1.37 -13.10 -24.79
CA GLU A 188 -1.57 -13.11 -26.23
C GLU A 188 -2.61 -12.08 -26.66
N MET A 189 -3.76 -12.02 -25.97
CA MET A 189 -4.86 -11.08 -26.24
C MET A 189 -4.39 -9.62 -26.21
N ILE A 190 -3.59 -9.23 -25.23
CA ILE A 190 -3.12 -7.85 -25.08
C ILE A 190 -1.82 -7.56 -25.86
N SER A 191 -1.18 -8.59 -26.44
CA SER A 191 0.11 -8.45 -27.12
C SER A 191 0.09 -7.45 -28.29
N GLU A 192 -1.03 -7.38 -29.00
CA GLU A 192 -1.20 -6.44 -30.12
C GLU A 192 -1.08 -4.99 -29.67
N LEU A 193 -1.63 -4.64 -28.48
CA LEU A 193 -1.52 -3.29 -27.91
C LEU A 193 -0.06 -2.90 -27.63
N TYR A 194 0.73 -3.86 -27.18
CA TYR A 194 2.15 -3.64 -26.84
C TYR A 194 3.09 -3.79 -28.06
N ASN A 195 2.60 -4.32 -29.20
CA ASN A 195 3.38 -4.47 -30.42
C ASN A 195 3.48 -3.17 -31.23
N ASP A 196 2.61 -2.18 -31.01
CA ASP A 196 2.74 -0.86 -31.64
C ASP A 196 4.03 -0.18 -31.20
N GLN A 197 4.86 0.26 -32.18
CA GLN A 197 6.15 0.93 -31.92
C GLN A 197 6.01 2.19 -31.06
N ARG A 198 4.87 2.88 -31.13
CA ARG A 198 4.58 4.08 -30.34
C ARG A 198 4.37 3.72 -28.87
N VAL A 199 3.73 2.59 -28.61
CA VAL A 199 3.46 2.10 -27.25
C VAL A 199 4.72 1.52 -26.61
N ARG A 200 5.49 0.69 -27.33
CA ARG A 200 6.74 0.08 -26.84
C ARG A 200 7.77 1.11 -26.33
N ARG A 201 7.73 2.33 -26.84
CA ARG A 201 8.64 3.40 -26.42
C ARG A 201 8.37 3.89 -25.00
N PHE A 202 7.14 3.75 -24.51
CA PHE A 202 6.70 4.31 -23.22
C PHE A 202 6.21 3.27 -22.22
N LEU A 203 5.76 2.11 -22.69
CA LEU A 203 5.22 1.04 -21.86
C LEU A 203 5.99 -0.26 -22.08
N GLN A 204 6.45 -0.84 -20.99
CA GLN A 204 6.97 -2.22 -20.99
C GLN A 204 5.81 -3.20 -20.80
N PHE A 205 5.94 -4.38 -21.38
CA PHE A 205 4.95 -5.44 -21.19
C PHE A 205 4.90 -5.83 -19.69
N PRO A 206 3.71 -5.85 -19.06
CA PRO A 206 3.60 -6.15 -17.64
C PRO A 206 3.96 -7.61 -17.34
N GLY A 207 4.56 -7.85 -16.17
CA GLY A 207 4.75 -9.19 -15.63
C GLY A 207 3.42 -9.83 -15.19
N GLU A 208 3.42 -11.13 -14.92
CA GLU A 208 2.20 -11.88 -14.57
C GLU A 208 1.49 -11.31 -13.34
N ASP A 209 2.23 -10.99 -12.27
CA ASP A 209 1.66 -10.39 -11.05
C ASP A 209 0.95 -9.06 -11.36
N LYS A 210 1.55 -8.23 -12.22
CA LYS A 210 0.94 -6.96 -12.63
C LYS A 210 -0.28 -7.15 -13.52
N LEU A 211 -0.32 -8.20 -14.33
CA LEU A 211 -1.51 -8.55 -15.12
C LEU A 211 -2.69 -8.92 -14.23
N VAL A 212 -2.44 -9.71 -13.18
CA VAL A 212 -3.48 -10.09 -12.20
C VAL A 212 -4.00 -8.85 -11.45
N GLU A 213 -3.12 -7.94 -11.06
CA GLU A 213 -3.49 -6.67 -10.44
C GLU A 213 -4.36 -5.82 -11.37
N LEU A 214 -3.96 -5.66 -12.63
CA LEU A 214 -4.72 -4.93 -13.64
C LEU A 214 -6.10 -5.55 -13.91
N LEU A 215 -6.22 -6.89 -13.94
CA LEU A 215 -7.52 -7.55 -14.07
C LEU A 215 -8.44 -7.23 -12.89
N SER A 216 -7.90 -7.09 -11.68
CA SER A 216 -8.67 -6.72 -10.50
C SER A 216 -9.14 -5.25 -10.57
N GLU A 217 -8.31 -4.36 -11.10
CA GLU A 217 -8.70 -2.98 -11.39
C GLU A 217 -9.81 -2.91 -12.45
N VAL A 218 -9.66 -3.66 -13.56
CA VAL A 218 -10.67 -3.77 -14.63
C VAL A 218 -11.99 -4.32 -14.10
N GLU A 219 -11.95 -5.38 -13.27
CA GLU A 219 -13.15 -5.94 -12.64
C GLU A 219 -13.90 -4.88 -11.84
N SER A 220 -13.17 -4.11 -11.02
CA SER A 220 -13.75 -3.05 -10.21
C SER A 220 -14.37 -1.96 -11.07
N LEU A 221 -13.66 -1.50 -12.09
CA LEU A 221 -14.16 -0.47 -13.02
C LEU A 221 -15.44 -0.93 -13.75
N CYS A 222 -15.44 -2.15 -14.30
CA CYS A 222 -16.60 -2.68 -15.01
C CYS A 222 -17.82 -2.80 -14.08
N VAL A 223 -17.61 -3.28 -12.85
CA VAL A 223 -18.69 -3.35 -11.86
C VAL A 223 -19.23 -1.97 -11.52
N ASP A 224 -18.35 -1.02 -11.21
CA ASP A 224 -18.74 0.32 -10.76
C ASP A 224 -19.53 1.08 -11.85
N GLU A 225 -19.10 0.98 -13.11
CA GLU A 225 -19.75 1.68 -14.21
C GLU A 225 -21.08 0.99 -14.63
N LEU A 226 -21.09 -0.34 -14.78
CA LEU A 226 -22.27 -1.05 -15.24
C LEU A 226 -23.39 -1.13 -14.18
N VAL A 227 -23.04 -1.25 -12.89
CA VAL A 227 -24.04 -1.21 -11.81
C VAL A 227 -24.62 0.20 -11.63
N ALA A 228 -23.84 1.23 -11.87
CA ALA A 228 -24.33 2.61 -11.83
C ALA A 228 -25.38 2.86 -12.95
N GLU A 229 -25.16 2.31 -14.15
CA GLU A 229 -26.12 2.41 -15.27
C GLU A 229 -27.44 1.64 -15.01
N GLU A 230 -27.38 0.47 -14.34
CA GLU A 230 -28.58 -0.29 -13.96
C GLU A 230 -29.46 0.42 -12.90
N SER A 231 -28.88 1.37 -12.16
CA SER A 231 -29.53 2.09 -11.05
C SER A 231 -30.05 3.48 -11.46
N ALA A 232 -29.80 3.92 -12.68
CA ALA A 232 -30.20 5.22 -13.24
C ALA A 232 -31.48 5.11 -14.09
#